data_ac91c255636de7a49bf0e2ddd0ac7e4d
#
_entry.id   ac91c255636de7a49bf0e2ddd0ac7e4d
#
_cell.length_a   1.000
_cell.length_b   1.000
_cell.length_c   1.000
_cell.angle_alpha   90.00
_cell.angle_beta   90.00
_cell.angle_gamma   90.00
#
_symmetry.space_group_name_H-M   'P 1'
#
loop_
_entity.id
_entity.type
_entity.pdbx_description
1 polymer ?
#
loop_
_entity_poly.entity_id
_entity_poly.type
_entity_poly.pdbx_seq_one_letter_code
_entity_poly.pdbx_strand_id
1 'polypeptide(L)'
;MKRGLFVAPFDELVDPRVVADLAVAAEERGWDGLFVWDHIAYRAPVRAVADPWIVLSAVASATRTLRIGPMVTPLARRRVQKLARETVTLDLLSQGRLTLGVGLGSDNSGELGPWGEELDPRKRAALLDDGLERLVQLWAGEFQPRPVQQPRIPVWVAARWPNRRPVRRAARWDGLFPIELPGPDALAELTAEIREARSGLMGEPFDVVAEVAPGEDPAPWEAAGATWAFTDFGRQPRVAEVREVIAAGP
;
A
#
# COMPACT_ATOMS: atom_id res chain seq x y z
N MET A 1 -18.08 0.74 -2.19
CA MET A 1 -16.66 0.40 -1.91
C MET A 1 -15.78 0.99 -3.01
N LYS A 2 -14.59 1.52 -2.67
CA LYS A 2 -13.60 2.03 -3.66
C LYS A 2 -12.86 0.89 -4.35
N ARG A 3 -12.42 1.13 -5.59
CA ARG A 3 -11.76 0.13 -6.44
C ARG A 3 -10.34 0.59 -6.80
N GLY A 4 -9.35 -0.23 -6.51
CA GLY A 4 -7.94 0.06 -6.81
C GLY A 4 -7.28 -1.04 -7.62
N LEU A 5 -6.36 -0.64 -8.50
CA LEU A 5 -5.42 -1.56 -9.13
C LEU A 5 -4.23 -1.79 -8.18
N PHE A 6 -3.80 -3.03 -8.05
CA PHE A 6 -2.66 -3.40 -7.23
C PHE A 6 -1.65 -4.18 -8.08
N VAL A 7 -0.56 -3.52 -8.44
CA VAL A 7 0.39 -4.03 -9.43
C VAL A 7 1.79 -4.17 -8.86
N ALA A 8 2.47 -5.27 -9.18
CA ALA A 8 3.89 -5.42 -8.96
C ALA A 8 4.64 -4.72 -10.11
N PRO A 9 5.51 -3.71 -9.87
CA PRO A 9 6.26 -3.04 -10.93
C PRO A 9 7.45 -3.91 -11.38
N PHE A 10 7.13 -5.09 -11.91
CA PHE A 10 8.07 -6.14 -12.29
C PHE A 10 7.99 -6.43 -13.78
N ASP A 11 9.08 -6.94 -14.34
CA ASP A 11 9.20 -7.44 -15.72
C ASP A 11 8.55 -6.50 -16.77
N GLU A 12 7.35 -6.80 -17.28
CA GLU A 12 6.65 -5.95 -18.26
C GLU A 12 6.27 -4.56 -17.69
N LEU A 13 6.08 -4.44 -16.36
CA LEU A 13 5.72 -3.21 -15.67
C LEU A 13 6.92 -2.48 -15.04
N VAL A 14 8.13 -2.84 -15.41
CA VAL A 14 9.36 -2.22 -14.87
C VAL A 14 9.58 -0.78 -15.39
N ASP A 15 9.05 -0.43 -16.57
CA ASP A 15 9.12 0.93 -17.10
C ASP A 15 8.05 1.81 -16.40
N PRO A 16 8.44 2.86 -15.65
CA PRO A 16 7.48 3.76 -15.00
C PRO A 16 6.49 4.42 -15.95
N ARG A 17 6.86 4.61 -17.23
CA ARG A 17 5.97 5.21 -18.24
C ARG A 17 4.81 4.28 -18.58
N VAL A 18 5.07 2.98 -18.66
CA VAL A 18 4.03 1.98 -18.91
C VAL A 18 3.01 1.97 -17.76
N VAL A 19 3.48 2.02 -16.51
CA VAL A 19 2.58 2.08 -15.34
C VAL A 19 1.81 3.41 -15.29
N ALA A 20 2.45 4.53 -15.67
CA ALA A 20 1.78 5.83 -15.76
C ALA A 20 0.67 5.84 -16.83
N ASP A 21 0.92 5.24 -18.00
CA ASP A 21 -0.09 5.11 -19.08
C ASP A 21 -1.29 4.23 -18.62
N LEU A 22 -1.03 3.15 -17.88
CA LEU A 22 -2.08 2.33 -17.29
C LEU A 22 -2.87 3.12 -16.24
N ALA A 23 -2.20 3.93 -15.44
CA ALA A 23 -2.86 4.77 -14.42
C ALA A 23 -3.77 5.83 -15.06
N VAL A 24 -3.34 6.47 -16.14
CA VAL A 24 -4.19 7.42 -16.89
C VAL A 24 -5.44 6.71 -17.43
N ALA A 25 -5.27 5.55 -18.06
CA ALA A 25 -6.40 4.78 -18.56
C ALA A 25 -7.36 4.34 -17.44
N ALA A 26 -6.82 3.98 -16.25
CA ALA A 26 -7.62 3.63 -15.09
C ALA A 26 -8.42 4.83 -14.56
N GLU A 27 -7.77 5.99 -14.46
CA GLU A 27 -8.43 7.24 -14.03
C GLU A 27 -9.58 7.60 -14.97
N GLU A 28 -9.38 7.53 -16.29
CA GLU A 28 -10.41 7.78 -17.31
C GLU A 28 -11.60 6.80 -17.22
N ARG A 29 -11.38 5.61 -16.69
CA ARG A 29 -12.41 4.58 -16.49
C ARG A 29 -13.06 4.61 -15.11
N GLY A 30 -12.67 5.55 -14.25
CA GLY A 30 -13.31 5.77 -12.95
C GLY A 30 -12.78 4.87 -11.83
N TRP A 31 -11.58 4.29 -11.98
CA TRP A 31 -10.89 3.64 -10.86
C TRP A 31 -10.51 4.67 -9.79
N ASP A 32 -10.55 4.26 -8.50
CA ASP A 32 -10.28 5.16 -7.38
C ASP A 32 -8.80 5.24 -7.00
N GLY A 33 -8.00 4.23 -7.37
CA GLY A 33 -6.58 4.22 -6.99
C GLY A 33 -5.71 3.24 -7.78
N LEU A 34 -4.39 3.49 -7.70
CA LEU A 34 -3.36 2.57 -8.17
C LEU A 34 -2.29 2.46 -7.08
N PHE A 35 -2.01 1.22 -6.68
CA PHE A 35 -1.06 0.89 -5.63
C PHE A 35 -0.01 -0.08 -6.15
N VAL A 36 1.22 0.04 -5.65
CA VAL A 36 2.33 -0.76 -6.15
C VAL A 36 3.04 -1.54 -5.04
N TRP A 37 3.57 -2.70 -5.38
CA TRP A 37 4.43 -3.46 -4.48
C TRP A 37 5.75 -2.71 -4.24
N ASP A 38 6.27 -2.74 -3.01
CA ASP A 38 7.60 -2.18 -2.66
C ASP A 38 8.59 -3.30 -2.39
N HIS A 39 9.34 -3.66 -3.41
CA HIS A 39 10.40 -4.65 -3.36
C HIS A 39 11.71 -4.09 -3.96
N ILE A 40 12.86 -4.53 -3.47
CA ILE A 40 14.18 -4.25 -4.04
C ILE A 40 14.72 -5.42 -4.87
N ALA A 41 14.23 -6.60 -4.59
CA ALA A 41 14.52 -7.84 -5.29
C ALA A 41 13.32 -8.78 -5.18
N TYR A 42 13.20 -9.71 -6.11
CA TYR A 42 12.17 -10.74 -6.00
C TYR A 42 12.69 -12.08 -6.52
N ARG A 43 12.10 -13.17 -6.02
CA ARG A 43 12.48 -14.52 -6.41
C ARG A 43 12.05 -14.86 -7.83
N ALA A 44 12.75 -15.79 -8.46
CA ALA A 44 12.36 -16.32 -9.78
C ALA A 44 10.86 -16.75 -9.80
N PRO A 45 10.18 -16.61 -10.93
CA PRO A 45 10.70 -16.24 -12.25
C PRO A 45 10.84 -14.74 -12.55
N VAL A 46 10.51 -13.83 -11.61
CA VAL A 46 10.72 -12.38 -11.76
C VAL A 46 12.20 -12.09 -12.03
N ARG A 47 12.49 -11.25 -13.01
CA ARG A 47 13.84 -10.89 -13.47
C ARG A 47 14.18 -9.43 -13.26
N ALA A 48 13.19 -8.55 -13.38
CA ALA A 48 13.38 -7.10 -13.26
C ALA A 48 12.40 -6.53 -12.25
N VAL A 49 12.89 -5.61 -11.42
CA VAL A 49 12.12 -4.93 -10.36
C VAL A 49 12.39 -3.44 -10.46
N ALA A 50 11.34 -2.62 -10.55
CA ALA A 50 11.48 -1.16 -10.53
C ALA A 50 11.37 -0.61 -9.12
N ASP A 51 11.97 0.56 -8.89
CA ASP A 51 11.77 1.31 -7.65
C ASP A 51 10.33 1.85 -7.59
N PRO A 52 9.55 1.49 -6.55
CA PRO A 52 8.14 1.87 -6.47
C PRO A 52 7.93 3.37 -6.30
N TRP A 53 8.85 4.09 -5.67
CA TRP A 53 8.73 5.53 -5.45
C TRP A 53 8.90 6.31 -6.74
N ILE A 54 9.80 5.84 -7.63
CA ILE A 54 9.96 6.41 -8.97
C ILE A 54 8.73 6.11 -9.84
N VAL A 55 8.21 4.89 -9.78
CA VAL A 55 6.97 4.51 -10.48
C VAL A 55 5.80 5.38 -10.00
N LEU A 56 5.60 5.50 -8.69
CA LEU A 56 4.54 6.36 -8.13
C LEU A 56 4.71 7.83 -8.48
N SER A 57 5.94 8.32 -8.64
CA SER A 57 6.19 9.70 -9.08
C SER A 57 5.74 9.92 -10.53
N ALA A 58 5.97 8.94 -11.41
CA ALA A 58 5.48 8.98 -12.78
C ALA A 58 3.94 8.95 -12.83
N VAL A 59 3.31 8.06 -12.06
CA VAL A 59 1.83 7.99 -11.91
C VAL A 59 1.26 9.30 -11.37
N ALA A 60 1.86 9.85 -10.30
CA ALA A 60 1.41 11.11 -9.69
C ALA A 60 1.42 12.28 -10.67
N SER A 61 2.44 12.33 -11.54
CA SER A 61 2.58 13.39 -12.56
C SER A 61 1.58 13.25 -13.70
N ALA A 62 1.20 12.02 -14.05
CA ALA A 62 0.31 11.72 -15.17
C ALA A 62 -1.18 11.77 -14.82
N THR A 63 -1.55 11.62 -13.55
CA THR A 63 -2.94 11.51 -13.05
C THR A 63 -3.33 12.70 -12.18
N ARG A 64 -4.64 12.84 -11.89
CA ARG A 64 -5.20 13.97 -11.12
C ARG A 64 -6.00 13.54 -9.90
N THR A 65 -6.66 12.39 -9.94
CA THR A 65 -7.65 11.97 -8.93
C THR A 65 -7.33 10.65 -8.27
N LEU A 66 -6.60 9.76 -8.96
CA LEU A 66 -6.24 8.45 -8.41
C LEU A 66 -5.47 8.57 -7.10
N ARG A 67 -5.95 7.91 -6.06
CA ARG A 67 -5.17 7.66 -4.86
C ARG A 67 -4.02 6.71 -5.19
N ILE A 68 -2.85 6.99 -4.67
CA ILE A 68 -1.64 6.23 -4.98
C ILE A 68 -0.88 5.86 -3.70
N GLY A 69 -0.10 4.80 -3.76
CA GLY A 69 0.76 4.46 -2.64
C GLY A 69 1.50 3.14 -2.81
N PRO A 70 2.59 2.95 -2.04
CA PRO A 70 3.24 1.65 -1.94
C PRO A 70 2.41 0.73 -1.02
N MET A 71 2.28 -0.53 -1.38
CA MET A 71 1.68 -1.57 -0.54
C MET A 71 2.58 -2.81 -0.56
N VAL A 72 3.49 -2.93 0.40
CA VAL A 72 3.75 -2.01 1.49
C VAL A 72 5.24 -1.71 1.59
N THR A 73 5.60 -0.51 2.03
CA THR A 73 6.99 -0.16 2.33
C THR A 73 7.45 -0.85 3.62
N PRO A 74 8.49 -1.69 3.57
CA PRO A 74 9.12 -2.26 4.76
C PRO A 74 9.95 -1.19 5.48
N LEU A 75 9.37 -0.57 6.52
CA LEU A 75 9.98 0.61 7.15
C LEU A 75 11.34 0.31 7.78
N ALA A 76 11.53 -0.89 8.34
CA ALA A 76 12.79 -1.33 8.94
C ALA A 76 13.98 -1.30 7.96
N ARG A 77 13.72 -1.37 6.64
CA ARG A 77 14.71 -1.30 5.55
C ARG A 77 14.97 0.14 5.08
N ARG A 78 14.31 1.13 5.66
CA ARG A 78 14.36 2.53 5.19
C ARG A 78 14.99 3.44 6.24
N ARG A 79 15.74 4.43 5.77
CA ARG A 79 16.14 5.57 6.60
C ARG A 79 14.95 6.50 6.77
N VAL A 80 14.44 6.64 7.99
CA VAL A 80 13.20 7.38 8.29
C VAL A 80 13.22 8.81 7.76
N GLN A 81 14.33 9.53 7.91
CA GLN A 81 14.48 10.90 7.40
C GLN A 81 14.47 10.97 5.86
N LYS A 82 14.96 9.93 5.17
CA LYS A 82 14.88 9.85 3.71
C LYS A 82 13.44 9.58 3.27
N LEU A 83 12.78 8.63 3.91
CA LEU A 83 11.38 8.31 3.65
C LEU A 83 10.46 9.50 3.94
N ALA A 84 10.73 10.29 4.99
CA ALA A 84 10.00 11.51 5.27
C ALA A 84 10.08 12.52 4.11
N ARG A 85 11.25 12.65 3.47
CA ARG A 85 11.40 13.50 2.27
C ARG A 85 10.68 12.96 1.07
N GLU A 86 10.78 11.66 0.81
CA GLU A 86 10.11 10.99 -0.30
C GLU A 86 8.60 11.12 -0.19
N THR A 87 8.05 10.81 0.99
CA THR A 87 6.59 10.87 1.22
C THR A 87 6.04 12.29 1.08
N VAL A 88 6.69 13.29 1.68
CA VAL A 88 6.23 14.69 1.56
C VAL A 88 6.33 15.18 0.12
N THR A 89 7.42 14.86 -0.58
CA THR A 89 7.61 15.29 -1.97
C THR A 89 6.59 14.64 -2.90
N LEU A 90 6.29 13.35 -2.70
CA LEU A 90 5.28 12.64 -3.48
C LEU A 90 3.86 13.13 -3.12
N ASP A 91 3.60 13.46 -1.86
CA ASP A 91 2.32 14.03 -1.43
C ASP A 91 2.07 15.41 -2.09
N LEU A 92 3.09 16.25 -2.15
CA LEU A 92 3.04 17.53 -2.89
C LEU A 92 2.82 17.29 -4.39
N LEU A 93 3.60 16.41 -5.01
CA LEU A 93 3.51 16.09 -6.44
C LEU A 93 2.12 15.57 -6.81
N SER A 94 1.56 14.71 -5.96
CA SER A 94 0.22 14.13 -6.15
C SER A 94 -0.91 15.03 -5.67
N GLN A 95 -0.63 16.20 -5.09
CA GLN A 95 -1.64 17.10 -4.51
C GLN A 95 -2.51 16.40 -3.44
N GLY A 96 -1.87 15.67 -2.52
CA GLY A 96 -2.54 15.05 -1.38
C GLY A 96 -3.22 13.71 -1.69
N ARG A 97 -2.75 12.95 -2.68
CA ARG A 97 -3.31 11.64 -3.04
C ARG A 97 -2.50 10.45 -2.51
N LEU A 98 -1.39 10.69 -1.82
CA LEU A 98 -0.55 9.62 -1.28
C LEU A 98 -1.23 8.92 -0.10
N THR A 99 -1.17 7.60 -0.07
CA THR A 99 -1.36 6.76 1.13
C THR A 99 -0.09 5.96 1.35
N LEU A 100 0.45 6.00 2.54
CA LEU A 100 1.64 5.24 2.90
C LEU A 100 1.26 3.88 3.47
N GLY A 101 1.38 2.83 2.67
CA GLY A 101 1.30 1.46 3.17
C GLY A 101 2.62 1.04 3.82
N VAL A 102 2.54 0.43 5.00
CA VAL A 102 3.72 0.00 5.76
C VAL A 102 3.60 -1.43 6.28
N GLY A 103 4.75 -2.08 6.40
CA GLY A 103 4.82 -3.45 6.90
C GLY A 103 6.21 -3.80 7.44
N LEU A 104 6.35 -5.04 7.93
CA LEU A 104 7.62 -5.54 8.45
C LEU A 104 8.62 -5.93 7.34
N GLY A 105 8.12 -6.17 6.15
CA GLY A 105 8.89 -6.88 5.13
C GLY A 105 9.10 -8.36 5.47
N SER A 106 9.65 -9.09 4.52
CA SER A 106 10.03 -10.50 4.70
C SER A 106 11.32 -10.78 3.91
N ASP A 107 12.01 -11.86 4.29
CA ASP A 107 13.20 -12.32 3.55
C ASP A 107 12.89 -13.44 2.55
N ASN A 108 11.62 -13.74 2.29
CA ASN A 108 11.21 -14.81 1.39
C ASN A 108 11.74 -14.66 -0.05
N SER A 109 12.10 -13.44 -0.43
CA SER A 109 12.66 -13.10 -1.75
C SER A 109 14.13 -12.65 -1.68
N GLY A 110 14.80 -12.80 -0.53
CA GLY A 110 16.20 -12.39 -0.35
C GLY A 110 16.37 -10.87 -0.27
N GLU A 111 15.44 -10.19 0.36
CA GLU A 111 15.44 -8.73 0.44
C GLU A 111 16.06 -8.17 1.73
N LEU A 112 16.40 -9.03 2.67
CA LEU A 112 16.94 -8.64 3.97
C LEU A 112 18.35 -9.19 4.18
N GLY A 113 18.50 -10.51 4.29
CA GLY A 113 19.77 -11.15 4.61
C GLY A 113 20.92 -10.80 3.68
N PRO A 114 20.80 -10.89 2.36
CA PRO A 114 21.86 -10.54 1.41
C PRO A 114 22.33 -9.07 1.48
N TRP A 115 21.49 -8.20 2.02
CA TRP A 115 21.74 -6.75 2.10
C TRP A 115 22.12 -6.28 3.51
N GLY A 116 22.28 -7.22 4.47
CA GLY A 116 22.65 -6.91 5.85
C GLY A 116 21.53 -6.21 6.65
N GLU A 117 20.29 -6.38 6.24
CA GLU A 117 19.13 -5.82 6.94
C GLU A 117 18.72 -6.70 8.14
N GLU A 118 17.95 -6.14 9.06
CA GLU A 118 17.50 -6.85 10.28
C GLU A 118 16.60 -8.05 9.95
N LEU A 119 16.98 -9.23 10.38
CA LEU A 119 16.25 -10.49 10.15
C LEU A 119 15.25 -10.82 11.26
N ASP A 120 15.45 -10.35 12.48
CA ASP A 120 14.54 -10.63 13.60
C ASP A 120 13.22 -9.85 13.41
N PRO A 121 12.07 -10.55 13.24
CA PRO A 121 10.79 -9.89 13.04
C PRO A 121 10.33 -9.04 14.25
N ARG A 122 10.80 -9.35 15.47
CA ARG A 122 10.49 -8.54 16.65
C ARG A 122 11.22 -7.21 16.62
N LYS A 123 12.49 -7.22 16.21
CA LYS A 123 13.25 -5.99 16.02
C LYS A 123 12.70 -5.15 14.87
N ARG A 124 12.34 -5.80 13.75
CA ARG A 124 11.67 -5.08 12.64
C ARG A 124 10.34 -4.46 13.07
N ALA A 125 9.59 -5.14 13.97
CA ALA A 125 8.36 -4.56 14.49
C ALA A 125 8.60 -3.33 15.35
N ALA A 126 9.65 -3.32 16.19
CA ALA A 126 10.05 -2.14 16.96
C ALA A 126 10.51 -1.00 16.03
N LEU A 127 11.38 -1.30 15.05
CA LEU A 127 11.82 -0.33 14.04
C LEU A 127 10.65 0.27 13.23
N LEU A 128 9.60 -0.52 12.96
CA LEU A 128 8.39 -0.01 12.31
C LEU A 128 7.63 0.96 13.24
N ASP A 129 7.43 0.61 14.50
CA ASP A 129 6.71 1.45 15.46
C ASP A 129 7.46 2.77 15.70
N ASP A 130 8.77 2.70 16.03
CA ASP A 130 9.62 3.87 16.26
C ASP A 130 9.73 4.74 14.99
N GLY A 131 9.85 4.09 13.82
CA GLY A 131 9.93 4.77 12.53
C GLY A 131 8.66 5.53 12.19
N LEU A 132 7.48 4.98 12.46
CA LEU A 132 6.21 5.65 12.23
C LEU A 132 6.03 6.86 13.16
N GLU A 133 6.35 6.73 14.44
CA GLU A 133 6.33 7.85 15.39
C GLU A 133 7.27 8.97 14.94
N ARG A 134 8.46 8.60 14.48
CA ARG A 134 9.44 9.58 13.97
C ARG A 134 8.96 10.25 12.68
N LEU A 135 8.34 9.53 11.75
CA LEU A 135 7.75 10.11 10.54
C LEU A 135 6.71 11.18 10.88
N VAL A 136 5.81 10.89 11.81
CA VAL A 136 4.78 11.86 12.24
C VAL A 136 5.41 13.14 12.77
N GLN A 137 6.46 13.06 13.59
CA GLN A 137 7.18 14.23 14.09
C GLN A 137 7.81 15.05 12.96
N LEU A 138 8.46 14.38 11.99
CA LEU A 138 9.05 15.03 10.83
C LEU A 138 8.00 15.72 9.95
N TRP A 139 6.85 15.09 9.74
CA TRP A 139 5.73 15.65 8.98
C TRP A 139 5.03 16.81 9.71
N ALA A 140 4.99 16.78 11.05
CA ALA A 140 4.36 17.83 11.86
C ALA A 140 5.08 19.19 11.82
N GLY A 141 6.26 19.26 11.21
CA GLY A 141 6.94 20.53 10.95
C GLY A 141 8.42 20.59 11.33
N GLU A 142 8.98 19.52 11.84
CA GLU A 142 10.43 19.44 12.01
C GLU A 142 11.14 19.52 10.64
N PHE A 143 10.50 18.96 9.60
CA PHE A 143 10.91 19.12 8.21
C PHE A 143 10.01 20.08 7.44
N GLN A 144 10.62 20.88 6.53
CA GLN A 144 9.92 21.69 5.55
C GLN A 144 10.25 21.19 4.14
N PRO A 145 9.29 21.15 3.21
CA PRO A 145 7.85 21.47 3.39
C PRO A 145 7.12 20.42 4.21
N ARG A 146 5.91 20.74 4.70
CA ARG A 146 4.98 19.79 5.31
C ARG A 146 4.16 19.07 4.24
N PRO A 147 3.54 17.92 4.56
CA PRO A 147 2.55 17.30 3.69
C PRO A 147 1.39 18.23 3.35
N VAL A 148 0.79 18.04 2.18
CA VAL A 148 -0.47 18.69 1.79
C VAL A 148 -1.62 18.17 2.63
N GLN A 149 -1.65 16.86 2.86
CA GLN A 149 -2.70 16.20 3.62
C GLN A 149 -2.64 16.57 5.11
N GLN A 150 -3.81 16.86 5.69
CA GLN A 150 -3.95 17.19 7.12
C GLN A 150 -4.82 16.15 7.82
N PRO A 151 -4.48 15.76 9.04
CA PRO A 151 -3.35 16.22 9.87
C PRO A 151 -1.99 15.66 9.40
N ARG A 152 -1.97 14.64 8.54
CA ARG A 152 -0.78 13.98 7.97
C ARG A 152 -1.17 13.08 6.79
N ILE A 153 -0.17 12.52 6.13
CA ILE A 153 -0.36 11.46 5.14
C ILE A 153 -1.01 10.24 5.81
N PRO A 154 -2.08 9.67 5.25
CA PRO A 154 -2.70 8.45 5.77
C PRO A 154 -1.73 7.27 5.75
N VAL A 155 -1.74 6.48 6.82
CA VAL A 155 -0.89 5.29 6.99
C VAL A 155 -1.77 4.04 7.07
N TRP A 156 -1.55 3.09 6.16
CA TRP A 156 -2.19 1.78 6.21
C TRP A 156 -1.19 0.71 6.59
N VAL A 157 -1.55 -0.14 7.53
CA VAL A 157 -0.64 -1.16 8.09
C VAL A 157 -0.99 -2.53 7.56
N ALA A 158 0.02 -3.23 7.01
CA ALA A 158 -0.14 -4.59 6.56
C ALA A 158 -0.23 -5.58 7.73
N ALA A 159 -1.12 -6.56 7.58
CA ALA A 159 -1.30 -7.65 8.52
C ALA A 159 -1.46 -8.99 7.79
N ARG A 160 -0.44 -9.86 7.87
CA ARG A 160 -0.54 -11.20 7.31
C ARG A 160 -1.39 -12.09 8.21
N TRP A 161 -2.44 -12.67 7.64
CA TRP A 161 -3.27 -13.67 8.30
C TRP A 161 -2.44 -14.90 8.76
N PRO A 162 -2.72 -15.50 9.95
CA PRO A 162 -3.72 -15.10 10.94
C PRO A 162 -3.17 -14.21 12.07
N ASN A 163 -2.06 -13.48 11.87
CA ASN A 163 -1.41 -12.70 12.92
C ASN A 163 -2.24 -11.51 13.39
N ARG A 164 -2.53 -11.43 14.67
CA ARG A 164 -3.35 -10.35 15.26
C ARG A 164 -2.54 -9.14 15.76
N ARG A 165 -1.23 -9.29 16.02
CA ARG A 165 -0.39 -8.16 16.46
C ARG A 165 -0.34 -7.00 15.45
N PRO A 166 -0.17 -7.25 14.13
CA PRO A 166 -0.23 -6.18 13.13
C PRO A 166 -1.62 -5.53 13.03
N VAL A 167 -2.70 -6.29 13.25
CA VAL A 167 -4.08 -5.76 13.27
C VAL A 167 -4.24 -4.73 14.41
N ARG A 168 -3.77 -5.05 15.61
CA ARG A 168 -3.78 -4.10 16.75
C ARG A 168 -2.89 -2.88 16.48
N ARG A 169 -1.80 -3.03 15.74
CA ARG A 169 -1.00 -1.90 15.28
C ARG A 169 -1.81 -1.02 14.33
N ALA A 170 -2.47 -1.62 13.33
CA ALA A 170 -3.30 -0.92 12.36
C ALA A 170 -4.39 -0.06 13.02
N ALA A 171 -4.97 -0.54 14.11
CA ALA A 171 -6.01 0.18 14.85
C ALA A 171 -5.56 1.57 15.38
N ARG A 172 -4.26 1.83 15.47
CA ARG A 172 -3.68 3.14 15.87
C ARG A 172 -3.47 4.08 14.67
N TRP A 173 -3.72 3.61 13.44
CA TRP A 173 -3.46 4.33 12.19
C TRP A 173 -4.73 4.48 11.37
N ASP A 174 -4.63 4.67 10.06
CA ASP A 174 -5.75 5.07 9.20
C ASP A 174 -6.33 3.93 8.37
N GLY A 175 -5.69 2.76 8.37
CA GLY A 175 -6.22 1.60 7.65
C GLY A 175 -5.45 0.31 7.88
N LEU A 176 -6.12 -0.77 7.49
CA LEU A 176 -5.63 -2.14 7.53
C LEU A 176 -5.51 -2.68 6.10
N PHE A 177 -4.35 -3.21 5.77
CA PHE A 177 -4.11 -3.99 4.56
C PHE A 177 -3.83 -5.46 4.93
N PRO A 178 -4.86 -6.31 4.99
CA PRO A 178 -4.68 -7.73 5.26
C PRO A 178 -4.02 -8.42 4.06
N ILE A 179 -3.14 -9.36 4.34
CA ILE A 179 -2.43 -10.16 3.33
C ILE A 179 -2.74 -11.64 3.57
N GLU A 180 -2.95 -12.40 2.50
CA GLU A 180 -3.22 -13.85 2.53
C GLU A 180 -4.48 -14.21 3.33
N LEU A 181 -5.54 -13.44 3.17
CA LEU A 181 -6.84 -13.80 3.74
C LEU A 181 -7.42 -15.03 3.02
N PRO A 182 -7.97 -16.01 3.76
CA PRO A 182 -8.62 -17.17 3.14
C PRO A 182 -9.98 -16.85 2.54
N GLY A 183 -10.60 -15.73 2.89
CA GLY A 183 -11.91 -15.32 2.40
C GLY A 183 -12.54 -14.19 3.21
N PRO A 184 -13.74 -13.74 2.81
CA PRO A 184 -14.46 -12.63 3.45
C PRO A 184 -14.74 -12.85 4.95
N ASP A 185 -15.00 -14.07 5.39
CA ASP A 185 -15.26 -14.37 6.81
C ASP A 185 -14.04 -13.99 7.69
N ALA A 186 -12.83 -14.28 7.21
CA ALA A 186 -11.62 -13.88 7.91
C ALA A 186 -11.46 -12.35 7.96
N LEU A 187 -11.88 -11.63 6.91
CA LEU A 187 -11.92 -10.18 6.93
C LEU A 187 -12.93 -9.66 7.96
N ALA A 188 -14.12 -10.26 8.04
CA ALA A 188 -15.13 -9.89 9.02
C ALA A 188 -14.63 -10.02 10.46
N GLU A 189 -13.83 -11.06 10.77
CA GLU A 189 -13.17 -11.19 12.07
C GLU A 189 -12.20 -10.01 12.34
N LEU A 190 -11.37 -9.66 11.35
CA LEU A 190 -10.41 -8.56 11.50
C LEU A 190 -11.11 -7.21 11.65
N THR A 191 -12.17 -6.97 10.89
CA THR A 191 -12.95 -5.72 10.98
C THR A 191 -13.67 -5.59 12.31
N ALA A 192 -14.14 -6.69 12.89
CA ALA A 192 -14.71 -6.70 14.23
C ALA A 192 -13.65 -6.33 15.31
N GLU A 193 -12.45 -6.93 15.24
CA GLU A 193 -11.34 -6.62 16.15
C GLU A 193 -10.90 -5.15 16.02
N ILE A 194 -10.80 -4.62 14.81
CA ILE A 194 -10.49 -3.19 14.59
C ILE A 194 -11.57 -2.29 15.17
N ARG A 195 -12.85 -2.61 14.95
CA ARG A 195 -13.97 -1.81 15.46
C ARG A 195 -13.98 -1.78 16.99
N GLU A 196 -13.71 -2.91 17.63
CA GLU A 196 -13.57 -2.98 19.10
C GLU A 196 -12.38 -2.13 19.58
N ALA A 197 -11.20 -2.31 18.98
CA ALA A 197 -9.99 -1.58 19.36
C ALA A 197 -10.11 -0.06 19.13
N ARG A 198 -10.96 0.38 18.19
CA ARG A 198 -11.22 1.79 17.84
C ARG A 198 -12.53 2.33 18.45
N SER A 199 -13.13 1.66 19.40
CA SER A 199 -14.41 2.08 19.99
C SER A 199 -14.40 3.51 20.57
N GLY A 200 -13.24 4.01 21.00
CA GLY A 200 -13.05 5.40 21.45
C GLY A 200 -12.84 6.43 20.31
N LEU A 201 -12.70 5.97 19.05
CA LEU A 201 -12.46 6.80 17.86
C LEU A 201 -13.65 6.71 16.89
N MET A 202 -14.86 6.59 17.42
CA MET A 202 -16.09 6.47 16.63
C MET A 202 -16.25 7.69 15.71
N GLY A 203 -16.38 7.42 14.40
CA GLY A 203 -16.54 8.46 13.38
C GLY A 203 -15.24 8.90 12.69
N GLU A 204 -14.07 8.51 13.18
CA GLU A 204 -12.84 8.72 12.42
C GLU A 204 -12.75 7.74 11.24
N PRO A 205 -12.42 8.22 10.02
CA PRO A 205 -12.26 7.35 8.86
C PRO A 205 -11.21 6.26 9.11
N PHE A 206 -11.53 5.05 8.66
CA PHE A 206 -10.58 3.94 8.68
C PHE A 206 -10.81 3.05 7.46
N ASP A 207 -9.76 2.86 6.69
CA ASP A 207 -9.83 2.05 5.49
C ASP A 207 -9.47 0.58 5.77
N VAL A 208 -10.22 -0.33 5.13
CA VAL A 208 -9.95 -1.77 5.15
C VAL A 208 -9.88 -2.26 3.72
N VAL A 209 -8.75 -2.85 3.37
CA VAL A 209 -8.49 -3.32 2.01
C VAL A 209 -8.78 -4.81 1.91
N ALA A 210 -9.44 -5.24 0.83
CA ALA A 210 -9.49 -6.63 0.39
C ALA A 210 -8.74 -6.79 -0.93
N GLU A 211 -7.90 -7.81 -1.05
CA GLU A 211 -7.33 -8.24 -2.33
C GLU A 211 -8.33 -9.13 -3.04
N VAL A 212 -8.61 -8.84 -4.31
CA VAL A 212 -9.52 -9.60 -5.16
C VAL A 212 -8.83 -9.97 -6.47
N ALA A 213 -9.17 -11.13 -7.02
CA ALA A 213 -8.67 -11.51 -8.33
C ALA A 213 -9.34 -10.68 -9.45
N PRO A 214 -8.72 -10.55 -10.64
CA PRO A 214 -9.36 -9.97 -11.81
C PRO A 214 -10.71 -10.66 -12.10
N GLY A 215 -11.79 -9.87 -12.16
CA GLY A 215 -13.15 -10.35 -12.42
C GLY A 215 -13.88 -10.99 -11.21
N GLU A 216 -13.25 -11.05 -10.06
CA GLU A 216 -13.91 -11.50 -8.82
C GLU A 216 -14.94 -10.47 -8.34
N ASP A 217 -16.12 -10.95 -7.91
CA ASP A 217 -17.15 -10.11 -7.31
C ASP A 217 -16.69 -9.61 -5.93
N PRO A 218 -16.52 -8.29 -5.72
CA PRO A 218 -16.08 -7.74 -4.45
C PRO A 218 -17.20 -7.60 -3.41
N ALA A 219 -18.47 -7.84 -3.74
CA ALA A 219 -19.60 -7.66 -2.83
C ALA A 219 -19.51 -8.47 -1.53
N PRO A 220 -19.02 -9.73 -1.51
CA PRO A 220 -18.79 -10.45 -0.26
C PRO A 220 -17.76 -9.78 0.66
N TRP A 221 -16.72 -9.18 0.09
CA TRP A 221 -15.71 -8.47 0.83
C TRP A 221 -16.22 -7.13 1.40
N GLU A 222 -17.08 -6.43 0.63
CA GLU A 222 -17.76 -5.22 1.11
C GLU A 222 -18.67 -5.54 2.29
N ALA A 223 -19.46 -6.63 2.20
CA ALA A 223 -20.29 -7.11 3.29
C ALA A 223 -19.48 -7.48 4.54
N ALA A 224 -18.26 -7.96 4.38
CA ALA A 224 -17.29 -8.24 5.46
C ALA A 224 -16.62 -6.97 6.04
N GLY A 225 -16.88 -5.80 5.45
CA GLY A 225 -16.41 -4.51 5.94
C GLY A 225 -15.22 -3.92 5.19
N ALA A 226 -14.88 -4.42 4.00
CA ALA A 226 -13.90 -3.76 3.14
C ALA A 226 -14.41 -2.39 2.68
N THR A 227 -13.53 -1.38 2.69
CA THR A 227 -13.77 -0.05 2.10
C THR A 227 -13.11 0.09 0.74
N TRP A 228 -12.11 -0.74 0.47
CA TRP A 228 -11.37 -0.86 -0.78
C TRP A 228 -11.30 -2.31 -1.25
N ALA A 229 -11.51 -2.54 -2.55
CA ALA A 229 -11.12 -3.77 -3.22
C ALA A 229 -9.94 -3.48 -4.15
N PHE A 230 -8.82 -4.15 -3.91
CA PHE A 230 -7.64 -4.09 -4.75
C PHE A 230 -7.63 -5.27 -5.71
N THR A 231 -7.73 -4.99 -7.02
CA THR A 231 -7.52 -6.03 -8.03
C THR A 231 -6.04 -6.34 -8.11
N ASP A 232 -5.66 -7.54 -7.63
CA ASP A 232 -4.29 -8.02 -7.59
C ASP A 232 -3.97 -8.90 -8.80
N PHE A 233 -2.91 -8.56 -9.51
CA PHE A 233 -2.41 -9.28 -10.69
C PHE A 233 -1.25 -10.23 -10.35
N GLY A 234 -0.97 -10.40 -9.06
CA GLY A 234 0.13 -11.22 -8.60
C GLY A 234 1.51 -10.68 -8.97
N ARG A 235 2.49 -11.58 -8.94
CA ARG A 235 3.92 -11.22 -9.11
C ARG A 235 4.41 -11.11 -10.54
N GLN A 236 3.60 -11.46 -11.52
CA GLN A 236 3.94 -11.41 -12.95
C GLN A 236 2.80 -10.77 -13.75
N PRO A 237 2.43 -9.51 -13.43
CA PRO A 237 1.38 -8.83 -14.17
C PRO A 237 1.82 -8.61 -15.62
N ARG A 238 0.89 -8.84 -16.55
CA ARG A 238 1.11 -8.52 -17.96
C ARG A 238 0.37 -7.24 -18.33
N VAL A 239 1.01 -6.40 -19.12
CA VAL A 239 0.42 -5.13 -19.56
C VAL A 239 -0.95 -5.35 -20.23
N ALA A 240 -1.09 -6.39 -21.05
CA ALA A 240 -2.35 -6.71 -21.73
C ALA A 240 -3.47 -7.04 -20.74
N GLU A 241 -3.18 -7.88 -19.74
CA GLU A 241 -4.13 -8.27 -18.70
C GLU A 241 -4.62 -7.08 -17.87
N VAL A 242 -3.68 -6.23 -17.43
CA VAL A 242 -4.02 -5.02 -16.67
C VAL A 242 -4.90 -4.08 -17.52
N ARG A 243 -4.60 -3.93 -18.83
CA ARG A 243 -5.41 -3.12 -19.76
C ARG A 243 -6.82 -3.68 -19.93
N GLU A 244 -6.97 -4.99 -20.05
CA GLU A 244 -8.28 -5.64 -20.17
C GLU A 244 -9.14 -5.38 -18.94
N VAL A 245 -8.58 -5.53 -17.74
CA VAL A 245 -9.27 -5.22 -16.48
C VAL A 245 -9.64 -3.74 -16.38
N ILE A 246 -8.73 -2.84 -16.73
CA ILE A 246 -9.02 -1.40 -16.77
C ILE A 246 -10.18 -1.11 -17.73
N ALA A 247 -10.18 -1.70 -18.92
CA ALA A 247 -11.22 -1.48 -19.93
C ALA A 247 -12.59 -2.01 -19.50
N ALA A 248 -12.64 -3.08 -18.71
CA ALA A 248 -13.87 -3.62 -18.14
C ALA A 248 -14.49 -2.68 -17.10
N GLY A 249 -13.69 -1.81 -16.49
CA GLY A 249 -14.12 -0.87 -15.46
C GLY A 249 -13.98 -1.42 -14.03
N PRO A 250 -14.14 -0.53 -13.01
CA PRO A 250 -14.05 -0.89 -11.59
C PRO A 250 -15.26 -1.69 -11.10
#